data_7f45ebf9e3a252db098bc47e9d0cd732
#
_entry.id   7f45ebf9e3a252db098bc47e9d0cd732
#
_cell.length_a   1.000
_cell.length_b   1.000
_cell.length_c   1.000
_cell.angle_alpha   90.00
_cell.angle_beta   90.00
_cell.angle_gamma   90.00
#
_symmetry.space_group_name_H-M   'P 1'
#
loop_
_entity.id
_entity.type
_entity.pdbx_description
1 polymer ?
#
loop_
_entity_poly.entity_id
_entity_poly.type
_entity_poly.pdbx_seq_one_letter_code
_entity_poly.pdbx_strand_id
1 'polypeptide(L)'
;AEMVALNHFESFVKPPVVSGYKLFTSLEPCPMCLARILTSGIPEVYFAADDIEGGMVHLKEVLPKAWAEMMANRHIAKANCSQKLIAISEMLVEMNRETLDDKLKKRGVG
;
A
#
# COMPACT_ATOMS: atom_id res chain seq x y z
N ALA A 1 7.48 -2.45 2.25
CA ALA A 1 8.03 -2.48 0.89
C ALA A 1 7.78 -1.16 0.14
N GLU A 2 6.56 -0.64 0.18
CA GLU A 2 6.20 0.61 -0.53
C GLU A 2 7.01 1.80 -0.03
N MET A 3 7.21 1.91 1.29
CA MET A 3 7.98 3.02 1.87
C MET A 3 9.44 3.00 1.43
N VAL A 4 10.04 1.82 1.35
CA VAL A 4 11.42 1.66 0.87
C VAL A 4 11.52 2.06 -0.60
N ALA A 5 10.58 1.60 -1.43
CA ALA A 5 10.54 1.93 -2.85
C ALA A 5 10.36 3.44 -3.07
N LEU A 6 9.45 4.07 -2.33
CA LEU A 6 9.19 5.50 -2.44
C LEU A 6 10.38 6.35 -1.95
N ASN A 7 11.03 5.93 -0.87
CA ASN A 7 12.21 6.62 -0.38
C ASN A 7 13.36 6.55 -1.39
N HIS A 8 13.56 5.38 -2.01
CA HIS A 8 14.54 5.21 -3.08
C HIS A 8 14.22 6.09 -4.29
N PHE A 9 12.96 6.08 -4.71
CA PHE A 9 12.47 6.89 -5.84
C PHE A 9 12.73 8.38 -5.61
N GLU A 10 12.37 8.91 -4.46
CA GLU A 10 12.59 10.32 -4.14
C GLU A 10 14.06 10.70 -3.98
N SER A 11 14.88 9.78 -3.45
CA SER A 11 16.30 10.04 -3.19
C SER A 11 17.18 9.92 -4.44
N PHE A 12 16.89 8.97 -5.33
CA PHE A 12 17.78 8.62 -6.44
C PHE A 12 17.20 8.92 -7.81
N VAL A 13 15.91 8.83 -8.01
CA VAL A 13 15.26 9.12 -9.29
C VAL A 13 14.91 10.60 -9.39
N LYS A 14 14.31 11.18 -8.36
CA LYS A 14 13.99 12.61 -8.22
C LYS A 14 13.39 13.26 -9.46
N PRO A 15 12.34 12.68 -10.07
CA PRO A 15 11.77 13.32 -11.26
C PRO A 15 11.09 14.64 -10.86
N PRO A 16 11.19 15.69 -11.71
CA PRO A 16 10.52 16.95 -11.43
C PRO A 16 9.00 16.87 -11.48
N VAL A 17 8.46 15.87 -12.21
CA VAL A 17 7.04 15.61 -12.35
C VAL A 17 6.79 14.12 -12.20
N VAL A 18 5.81 13.74 -11.39
CA VAL A 18 5.50 12.33 -11.10
C VAL A 18 4.27 11.81 -11.85
N SER A 19 3.62 12.63 -12.68
CA SER A 19 2.36 12.30 -13.34
C SER A 19 2.41 11.09 -14.29
N GLY A 20 3.57 10.72 -14.78
CA GLY A 20 3.74 9.56 -15.65
C GLY A 20 4.12 8.27 -14.92
N TYR A 21 4.27 8.31 -13.62
CA TYR A 21 4.73 7.15 -12.85
C TYR A 21 3.56 6.36 -12.28
N LYS A 22 3.78 5.05 -12.11
CA LYS A 22 2.83 4.12 -11.50
C LYS A 22 3.54 3.32 -10.42
N LEU A 23 2.84 2.99 -9.35
CA LEU A 23 3.33 2.12 -8.29
C LEU A 23 2.58 0.80 -8.32
N PHE A 24 3.32 -0.30 -8.31
CA PHE A 24 2.75 -1.64 -8.21
C PHE A 24 3.20 -2.27 -6.90
N THR A 25 2.27 -2.87 -6.18
CA THR A 25 2.57 -3.57 -4.92
C THR A 25 1.80 -4.88 -4.85
N SER A 26 2.31 -5.82 -4.06
CA SER A 26 1.67 -7.12 -3.91
C SER A 26 0.42 -7.09 -3.04
N LEU A 27 0.40 -6.21 -2.04
CA LEU A 27 -0.68 -6.15 -1.07
C LEU A 27 -1.32 -4.77 -1.02
N GLU A 28 -2.61 -4.74 -0.71
CA GLU A 28 -3.33 -3.49 -0.45
C GLU A 28 -2.57 -2.64 0.58
N PRO A 29 -2.27 -1.37 0.28
CA PRO A 29 -1.50 -0.54 1.18
C PRO A 29 -2.13 -0.37 2.58
N CYS A 30 -1.31 -0.52 3.60
CA CYS A 30 -1.67 -0.23 4.98
C CYS A 30 -1.76 1.29 5.21
N PRO A 31 -2.26 1.76 6.37
CA PRO A 31 -2.38 3.20 6.63
C PRO A 31 -1.08 3.99 6.43
N MET A 32 0.05 3.49 6.92
CA MET A 32 1.35 4.18 6.77
C MET A 32 1.75 4.28 5.29
N CYS A 33 1.65 3.17 4.57
CA CYS A 33 2.03 3.12 3.16
C CYS A 33 1.10 3.97 2.31
N LEU A 34 -0.20 3.95 2.58
CA LEU A 34 -1.16 4.78 1.86
C LEU A 34 -0.86 6.27 2.05
N ALA A 35 -0.63 6.71 3.28
CA ALA A 35 -0.27 8.10 3.55
C ALA A 35 1.00 8.51 2.79
N ARG A 36 2.01 7.65 2.80
CA ARG A 36 3.27 7.89 2.08
C ARG A 36 3.06 7.96 0.57
N ILE A 37 2.23 7.08 0.02
CA ILE A 37 1.87 7.09 -1.40
C ILE A 37 1.17 8.40 -1.78
N LEU A 38 0.18 8.81 -0.99
CA LEU A 38 -0.57 10.04 -1.26
C LEU A 38 0.33 11.27 -1.24
N THR A 39 1.26 11.35 -0.31
CA THR A 39 2.20 12.48 -0.24
C THR A 39 3.28 12.44 -1.32
N SER A 40 3.53 11.30 -1.95
CA SER A 40 4.50 11.19 -3.04
C SER A 40 4.03 11.85 -4.34
N GLY A 41 2.72 11.99 -4.51
CA GLY A 41 2.13 12.54 -5.73
C GLY A 41 1.94 11.55 -6.87
N ILE A 42 2.36 10.29 -6.73
CA ILE A 42 2.19 9.27 -7.77
C ILE A 42 0.69 9.04 -8.01
N PRO A 43 0.20 9.23 -9.24
CA PRO A 43 -1.25 9.25 -9.49
C PRO A 43 -1.91 7.87 -9.61
N GLU A 44 -1.15 6.84 -9.96
CA GLU A 44 -1.71 5.51 -10.20
C GLU A 44 -0.99 4.47 -9.34
N VAL A 45 -1.78 3.68 -8.60
CA VAL A 45 -1.28 2.63 -7.72
C VAL A 45 -2.13 1.37 -7.93
N TYR A 46 -1.48 0.23 -8.09
CA TYR A 46 -2.13 -1.05 -8.28
C TYR A 46 -1.61 -2.08 -7.30
N PHE A 47 -2.50 -2.84 -6.68
CA PHE A 47 -2.14 -3.91 -5.75
C PHE A 47 -2.74 -5.24 -6.18
N ALA A 48 -2.03 -6.35 -5.93
CA ALA A 48 -2.45 -7.67 -6.37
C ALA A 48 -3.51 -8.30 -5.46
N ALA A 49 -3.36 -8.16 -4.14
CA ALA A 49 -4.23 -8.80 -3.17
C ALA A 49 -4.83 -7.81 -2.19
N ASP A 50 -6.10 -8.02 -1.82
CA ASP A 50 -6.77 -7.25 -0.77
C ASP A 50 -6.22 -7.63 0.61
N ASP A 51 -6.22 -6.68 1.53
CA ASP A 51 -5.93 -6.92 2.94
C ASP A 51 -7.04 -6.30 3.79
N ILE A 52 -8.04 -7.10 4.10
CA ILE A 52 -9.23 -6.63 4.82
C ILE A 52 -8.89 -6.18 6.25
N GLU A 53 -7.91 -6.83 6.88
CA GLU A 53 -7.55 -6.53 8.26
C GLU A 53 -6.52 -5.40 8.40
N GLY A 54 -5.60 -5.28 7.46
CA GLY A 54 -4.49 -4.32 7.57
C GLY A 54 -4.46 -3.25 6.49
N GLY A 55 -5.19 -3.42 5.40
CA GLY A 55 -5.24 -2.45 4.31
C GLY A 55 -6.14 -1.27 4.60
N MET A 56 -5.94 -0.17 3.89
CA MET A 56 -6.71 1.07 4.08
C MET A 56 -7.48 1.49 2.83
N VAL A 57 -7.17 0.95 1.66
CA VAL A 57 -7.81 1.39 0.40
C VAL A 57 -9.31 1.12 0.39
N HIS A 58 -9.73 -0.03 0.92
CA HIS A 58 -11.16 -0.38 1.01
C HIS A 58 -11.93 0.51 2.00
N LEU A 59 -11.24 1.29 2.83
CA LEU A 59 -11.83 2.20 3.80
C LEU A 59 -11.76 3.68 3.35
N LYS A 60 -11.58 3.93 2.06
CA LYS A 60 -11.45 5.28 1.52
C LYS A 60 -12.62 6.20 1.84
N GLU A 61 -13.80 5.65 2.08
CA GLU A 61 -15.01 6.42 2.39
C GLU A 61 -15.02 6.99 3.83
N VAL A 62 -14.15 6.47 4.70
CA VAL A 62 -14.11 6.88 6.11
C VAL A 62 -12.80 7.58 6.50
N LEU A 63 -12.00 7.97 5.52
CA LEU A 63 -10.75 8.71 5.78
C LEU A 63 -11.03 10.13 6.25
N PRO A 64 -10.14 10.73 7.06
CA PRO A 64 -10.20 12.14 7.35
C PRO A 64 -10.22 12.98 6.06
N LYS A 65 -10.85 14.14 6.12
CA LYS A 65 -11.13 14.98 4.96
C LYS A 65 -9.89 15.22 4.05
N ALA A 66 -8.76 15.56 4.64
CA ALA A 66 -7.56 15.85 3.87
C ALA A 66 -7.09 14.63 3.07
N TRP A 67 -7.12 13.45 3.67
CA TRP A 67 -6.72 12.20 3.01
C TRP A 67 -7.75 11.77 1.96
N ALA A 68 -9.03 11.94 2.26
CA ALA A 68 -10.10 11.64 1.31
C ALA A 68 -9.98 12.51 0.05
N GLU A 69 -9.66 13.78 0.18
CA GLU A 69 -9.43 14.69 -0.94
C GLU A 69 -8.23 14.26 -1.79
N MET A 70 -7.14 13.84 -1.16
CA MET A 70 -5.98 13.31 -1.89
C MET A 70 -6.32 12.01 -2.61
N MET A 71 -7.09 11.12 -1.98
CA MET A 71 -7.55 9.87 -2.61
C MET A 71 -8.39 10.12 -3.85
N ALA A 72 -9.25 11.13 -3.82
CA ALA A 72 -10.16 11.43 -4.92
C ALA A 72 -9.41 11.76 -6.23
N ASN A 73 -8.18 12.27 -6.12
CA ASN A 73 -7.35 12.64 -7.26
C ASN A 73 -6.39 11.54 -7.70
N ARG A 74 -6.51 10.34 -7.11
CA ARG A 74 -5.62 9.21 -7.41
C ARG A 74 -6.44 8.04 -7.97
N HIS A 75 -5.78 7.22 -8.78
CA HIS A 75 -6.34 5.95 -9.22
C HIS A 75 -5.65 4.83 -8.45
N ILE A 76 -6.30 4.29 -7.44
CA ILE A 76 -5.78 3.21 -6.60
C ILE A 76 -6.74 2.03 -6.68
N ALA A 77 -6.30 0.94 -7.30
CA ALA A 77 -7.16 -0.19 -7.61
C ALA A 77 -6.40 -1.52 -7.61
N LYS A 78 -7.14 -2.62 -7.66
CA LYS A 78 -6.54 -3.93 -7.83
C LYS A 78 -5.90 -4.03 -9.22
N ALA A 79 -4.72 -4.66 -9.26
CA ALA A 79 -4.02 -4.92 -10.51
C ALA A 79 -4.75 -6.01 -11.30
N ASN A 80 -4.73 -5.91 -12.63
CA ASN A 80 -5.19 -6.97 -13.50
C ASN A 80 -4.04 -7.99 -13.68
N CYS A 81 -3.91 -8.90 -12.73
CA CYS A 81 -2.84 -9.91 -12.73
C CYS A 81 -3.40 -11.32 -12.59
N SER A 82 -2.54 -12.33 -12.77
CA SER A 82 -2.98 -13.72 -12.73
C SER A 82 -3.47 -14.13 -11.34
N GLN A 83 -4.42 -15.09 -11.30
CA GLN A 83 -4.93 -15.63 -10.03
C GLN A 83 -3.81 -16.29 -9.21
N LYS A 84 -2.81 -16.85 -9.87
CA LYS A 84 -1.65 -17.43 -9.21
C LYS A 84 -0.84 -16.40 -8.42
N LEU A 85 -0.62 -15.22 -9.00
CA LEU A 85 0.06 -14.12 -8.30
C LEU A 85 -0.75 -13.61 -7.14
N ILE A 86 -2.05 -13.48 -7.29
CA ILE A 86 -2.97 -13.08 -6.21
C ILE A 86 -2.88 -14.09 -5.06
N ALA A 87 -2.98 -15.39 -5.36
CA ALA A 87 -2.91 -16.44 -4.35
C ALA A 87 -1.58 -16.45 -3.60
N ILE A 88 -0.45 -16.27 -4.30
CA ILE A 88 0.86 -16.16 -3.68
C ILE A 88 0.95 -14.96 -2.75
N SER A 89 0.45 -13.80 -3.19
CA SER A 89 0.43 -12.58 -2.38
C SER A 89 -0.38 -12.78 -1.10
N GLU A 90 -1.56 -13.38 -1.19
CA GLU A 90 -2.40 -13.68 -0.03
C GLU A 90 -1.71 -14.64 0.94
N MET A 91 -1.06 -15.68 0.44
CA MET A 91 -0.34 -16.64 1.26
C MET A 91 0.82 -15.99 2.02
N LEU A 92 1.58 -15.12 1.36
CA LEU A 92 2.69 -14.39 2.00
C LEU A 92 2.20 -13.47 3.12
N VAL A 93 1.04 -12.86 2.95
CA VAL A 93 0.41 -12.02 3.99
C VAL A 93 0.07 -12.85 5.23
N GLU A 94 -0.55 -14.00 5.05
CA GLU A 94 -0.90 -14.88 6.17
C GLU A 94 0.34 -15.30 6.98
N MET A 95 1.40 -15.70 6.30
CA MET A 95 2.66 -16.08 6.94
C MET A 95 3.28 -14.92 7.74
N ASN A 96 3.27 -13.73 7.18
CA ASN A 96 3.84 -12.55 7.83
C ASN A 96 2.98 -12.06 9.00
N ARG A 97 1.66 -12.21 8.91
CA ARG A 97 0.73 -11.79 9.97
C ARG A 97 0.97 -12.58 11.24
N GLU A 98 1.10 -13.89 11.16
CA GLU A 98 1.41 -14.73 12.33
C GLU A 98 2.70 -14.30 13.01
N THR A 99 3.75 -14.05 12.22
CA THR A 99 5.05 -13.59 12.74
C THR A 99 4.92 -12.22 13.43
N LEU A 100 4.16 -11.31 12.86
CA LEU A 100 3.94 -9.99 13.43
C LEU A 100 3.18 -10.09 14.76
N ASP A 101 2.11 -10.87 14.80
CA ASP A 101 1.31 -11.07 16.02
C ASP A 101 2.17 -11.62 17.13
N ASP A 102 3.02 -12.61 16.88
CA ASP A 102 3.96 -13.15 17.85
C ASP A 102 4.93 -12.08 18.37
N LYS A 103 5.47 -11.26 17.49
CA LYS A 103 6.38 -10.18 17.87
C LYS A 103 5.71 -9.14 18.76
N LEU A 104 4.47 -8.78 18.43
CA LEU A 104 3.71 -7.82 19.21
C LEU A 104 3.39 -8.36 20.60
N LYS A 105 2.98 -9.62 20.71
CA LYS A 105 2.72 -10.27 21.98
C LYS A 105 3.98 -10.30 22.86
N LYS A 106 5.14 -10.64 22.30
CA LYS A 106 6.42 -10.64 23.02
C LYS A 106 6.83 -9.27 23.53
N ARG A 107 6.34 -8.21 22.90
CA ARG A 107 6.58 -6.82 23.34
C ARG A 107 5.52 -6.32 24.34
N GLY A 108 4.56 -7.17 24.72
CA GLY A 108 3.47 -6.78 25.61
C GLY A 108 2.43 -5.88 24.96
N VAL A 109 2.36 -5.87 23.63
CA VAL A 109 1.41 -5.09 22.85
C VAL A 109 0.50 -6.08 22.14
N GLY A 110 -0.54 -6.47 22.74
CA GLY A 110 -1.32 -7.53 22.14
C GLY A 110 -2.77 -7.36 22.16
#